data_6f970e367885b5327eb1cf9e1770605a
#
_entry.id   6f970e367885b5327eb1cf9e1770605a
#
_cell.length_a   1.000
_cell.length_b   1.000
_cell.length_c   1.000
_cell.angle_alpha   90.00
_cell.angle_beta   90.00
_cell.angle_gamma   90.00
#
_symmetry.space_group_name_H-M   'P 1'
#
loop_
_entity.id
_entity.type
_entity.pdbx_description
1 polymer ?
#
loop_
_entity_poly.entity_id
_entity_poly.type
_entity_poly.pdbx_seq_one_letter_code
_entity_poly.pdbx_strand_id
1 'polypeptide(L)'
;MPEPETLEFYRQQHKKRLSWMPWLYFRLKAKHLQWAKPWQDELQQALKKLETLELADSVFISPDAALFAEPGRAITLGEESFVAANCFLHGPLTIGREVAINHGCSLDGGKAGITIGDQTRIANQVKLYAFDHGMAPDMPIYQQSNRSKGIAIGKDVWIGAGAGVRDGIAIGDHAVIAMNAMVTRDVPDYAIVAGNPAKVIGDRRDKPIGYREKTTGIVD
;
A
#
# COMPACT_ATOMS: atom_id res chain seq x y z
N MET A 1 -38.30 9.93 4.33
CA MET A 1 -37.02 9.13 4.28
C MET A 1 -37.00 8.44 2.93
N PRO A 2 -35.85 8.28 2.26
CA PRO A 2 -35.80 7.48 1.06
C PRO A 2 -36.23 6.05 1.31
N GLU A 3 -36.83 5.41 0.32
CA GLU A 3 -37.24 4.01 0.39
C GLU A 3 -36.06 3.09 0.73
N PRO A 4 -36.26 1.95 1.42
CA PRO A 4 -35.19 1.02 1.83
C PRO A 4 -34.29 0.58 0.68
N GLU A 5 -34.86 0.28 -0.48
CA GLU A 5 -34.09 -0.05 -1.70
C GLU A 5 -33.19 1.08 -2.17
N THR A 6 -33.65 2.34 -2.06
CA THR A 6 -32.85 3.52 -2.38
C THR A 6 -31.68 3.68 -1.41
N LEU A 7 -31.89 3.41 -0.12
CA LEU A 7 -30.84 3.46 0.90
C LEU A 7 -29.74 2.42 0.64
N GLU A 8 -30.14 1.19 0.29
CA GLU A 8 -29.16 0.13 -0.01
C GLU A 8 -28.38 0.45 -1.28
N PHE A 9 -29.01 0.99 -2.31
CA PHE A 9 -28.33 1.45 -3.52
C PHE A 9 -27.27 2.51 -3.21
N TYR A 10 -27.57 3.51 -2.39
CA TYR A 10 -26.60 4.51 -1.95
C TYR A 10 -25.46 3.91 -1.13
N ARG A 11 -25.74 2.94 -0.25
CA ARG A 11 -24.69 2.22 0.49
C ARG A 11 -23.74 1.48 -0.45
N GLN A 12 -24.25 0.80 -1.46
CA GLN A 12 -23.41 0.11 -2.44
C GLN A 12 -22.54 1.08 -3.25
N GLN A 13 -23.08 2.24 -3.64
CA GLN A 13 -22.28 3.29 -4.26
C GLN A 13 -21.17 3.81 -3.33
N HIS A 14 -21.48 4.00 -2.04
CA HIS A 14 -20.49 4.41 -1.06
C HIS A 14 -19.41 3.34 -0.86
N LYS A 15 -19.77 2.08 -0.68
CA LYS A 15 -18.82 0.97 -0.59
C LYS A 15 -17.85 0.95 -1.78
N LYS A 16 -18.36 1.11 -3.00
CA LYS A 16 -17.53 1.20 -4.20
C LYS A 16 -16.58 2.39 -4.16
N ARG A 17 -17.03 3.56 -3.74
CA ARG A 17 -16.16 4.75 -3.59
C ARG A 17 -15.10 4.53 -2.54
N LEU A 18 -15.44 3.95 -1.38
CA LEU A 18 -14.49 3.63 -0.32
C LEU A 18 -13.44 2.62 -0.79
N SER A 19 -13.81 1.64 -1.60
CA SER A 19 -12.87 0.67 -2.18
C SER A 19 -11.79 1.32 -3.06
N TRP A 20 -12.16 2.34 -3.84
CA TRP A 20 -11.24 3.04 -4.74
C TRP A 20 -10.59 4.28 -4.12
N MET A 21 -11.22 4.86 -3.11
CA MET A 21 -10.79 6.07 -2.39
C MET A 21 -10.82 5.85 -0.87
N PRO A 22 -10.01 4.92 -0.34
CA PRO A 22 -10.10 4.49 1.07
C PRO A 22 -9.88 5.60 2.10
N TRP A 23 -9.13 6.64 1.75
CA TRP A 23 -8.95 7.80 2.65
C TRP A 23 -10.27 8.46 3.05
N LEU A 24 -11.35 8.26 2.30
CA LEU A 24 -12.70 8.72 2.65
C LEU A 24 -13.27 7.96 3.85
N TYR A 25 -12.85 6.71 4.09
CA TYR A 25 -13.31 5.90 5.23
C TYR A 25 -12.98 6.59 6.55
N PHE A 26 -11.78 7.11 6.69
CA PHE A 26 -11.32 7.82 7.90
C PHE A 26 -11.94 9.20 8.10
N ARG A 27 -12.73 9.67 7.14
CA ARG A 27 -13.47 10.95 7.18
C ARG A 27 -14.97 10.79 7.27
N LEU A 28 -15.45 9.54 7.43
CA LEU A 28 -16.88 9.25 7.50
C LEU A 28 -17.50 9.88 8.76
N LYS A 29 -18.67 10.50 8.59
CA LYS A 29 -19.49 10.98 9.71
C LYS A 29 -20.04 9.77 10.48
N ALA A 30 -20.35 9.92 11.78
CA ALA A 30 -20.84 8.86 12.66
C ALA A 30 -22.02 8.07 12.07
N LYS A 31 -22.97 8.73 11.40
CA LYS A 31 -24.11 8.08 10.73
C LYS A 31 -23.69 7.06 9.64
N HIS A 32 -22.55 7.25 9.01
CA HIS A 32 -22.03 6.33 7.98
C HIS A 32 -21.16 5.23 8.59
N LEU A 33 -20.46 5.51 9.69
CA LEU A 33 -19.70 4.51 10.42
C LEU A 33 -20.59 3.39 10.99
N GLN A 34 -21.87 3.66 11.29
CA GLN A 34 -22.82 2.67 11.75
C GLN A 34 -23.00 1.47 10.80
N TRP A 35 -22.81 1.64 9.51
CA TRP A 35 -22.84 0.56 8.53
C TRP A 35 -21.46 0.21 7.96
N ALA A 36 -20.57 1.20 7.85
CA ALA A 36 -19.26 1.00 7.21
C ALA A 36 -18.31 0.20 8.10
N LYS A 37 -18.34 0.43 9.44
CA LYS A 37 -17.50 -0.34 10.35
C LYS A 37 -17.91 -1.81 10.41
N PRO A 38 -19.18 -2.19 10.67
CA PRO A 38 -19.59 -3.59 10.62
C PRO A 38 -19.26 -4.29 9.29
N TRP A 39 -19.40 -3.60 8.17
CA TRP A 39 -19.02 -4.12 6.86
C TRP A 39 -17.50 -4.43 6.78
N GLN A 40 -16.64 -3.55 7.29
CA GLN A 40 -15.21 -3.81 7.34
C GLN A 40 -14.87 -4.91 8.35
N ASP A 41 -15.49 -4.94 9.51
CA ASP A 41 -15.28 -5.96 10.53
C ASP A 41 -15.63 -7.37 9.97
N GLU A 42 -16.74 -7.50 9.25
CA GLU A 42 -17.15 -8.76 8.60
C GLU A 42 -16.15 -9.21 7.54
N LEU A 43 -15.72 -8.31 6.65
CA LEU A 43 -14.72 -8.59 5.62
C LEU A 43 -13.38 -9.03 6.24
N GLN A 44 -12.88 -8.28 7.21
CA GLN A 44 -11.60 -8.57 7.85
C GLN A 44 -11.63 -9.88 8.64
N GLN A 45 -12.75 -10.19 9.30
CA GLN A 45 -12.94 -11.49 9.97
C GLN A 45 -12.96 -12.65 8.97
N ALA A 46 -13.59 -12.47 7.79
CA ALA A 46 -13.58 -13.49 6.75
C ALA A 46 -12.16 -13.72 6.20
N LEU A 47 -11.41 -12.65 5.96
CA LEU A 47 -10.01 -12.74 5.51
C LEU A 47 -9.12 -13.44 6.56
N LYS A 48 -9.22 -13.08 7.85
CA LYS A 48 -8.45 -13.69 8.95
C LYS A 48 -8.72 -15.19 9.15
N LYS A 49 -9.83 -15.71 8.66
CA LYS A 49 -10.11 -17.16 8.69
C LYS A 49 -9.34 -17.95 7.62
N LEU A 50 -8.94 -17.30 6.56
CA LEU A 50 -8.28 -17.91 5.40
C LEU A 50 -6.80 -17.60 5.35
N GLU A 51 -6.38 -16.44 5.85
CA GLU A 51 -5.07 -15.87 5.69
C GLU A 51 -4.44 -15.51 7.05
N THR A 52 -3.12 -15.55 7.14
CA THR A 52 -2.36 -15.16 8.35
C THR A 52 -2.24 -13.62 8.39
N LEU A 53 -3.27 -12.94 8.88
CA LEU A 53 -3.36 -11.49 8.92
C LEU A 53 -3.33 -10.95 10.35
N GLU A 54 -2.49 -9.95 10.59
CA GLU A 54 -2.42 -9.16 11.81
C GLU A 54 -2.86 -7.72 11.49
N LEU A 55 -4.12 -7.41 11.75
CA LEU A 55 -4.73 -6.14 11.40
C LEU A 55 -5.07 -5.34 12.65
N ALA A 56 -4.64 -4.07 12.70
CA ALA A 56 -5.10 -3.13 13.72
C ALA A 56 -6.60 -2.80 13.52
N ASP A 57 -7.27 -2.34 14.58
CA ASP A 57 -8.73 -2.12 14.59
C ASP A 57 -9.23 -1.05 13.60
N SER A 58 -8.37 -0.11 13.23
CA SER A 58 -8.70 1.02 12.35
C SER A 58 -8.22 0.85 10.90
N VAL A 59 -7.93 -0.38 10.48
CA VAL A 59 -7.51 -0.67 9.08
C VAL A 59 -8.70 -0.66 8.14
N PHE A 60 -8.51 -0.20 6.90
CA PHE A 60 -9.46 -0.39 5.82
C PHE A 60 -8.88 -1.31 4.73
N ILE A 61 -9.64 -2.33 4.34
CA ILE A 61 -9.30 -3.21 3.21
C ILE A 61 -10.43 -3.17 2.20
N SER A 62 -10.10 -2.88 0.93
CA SER A 62 -11.08 -3.00 -0.15
C SER A 62 -11.47 -4.47 -0.34
N PRO A 63 -12.76 -4.79 -0.53
CA PRO A 63 -13.18 -6.15 -0.90
C PRO A 63 -12.64 -6.60 -2.27
N ASP A 64 -12.21 -5.66 -3.11
CA ASP A 64 -11.59 -5.93 -4.41
C ASP A 64 -10.06 -6.13 -4.32
N ALA A 65 -9.47 -6.12 -3.11
CA ALA A 65 -8.06 -6.42 -2.91
C ALA A 65 -7.86 -7.92 -2.67
N ALA A 66 -6.77 -8.46 -3.22
CA ALA A 66 -6.36 -9.85 -3.04
C ALA A 66 -5.17 -9.91 -2.07
N LEU A 67 -5.36 -10.52 -0.89
CA LEU A 67 -4.34 -10.72 0.12
C LEU A 67 -4.07 -12.21 0.25
N PHE A 68 -2.80 -12.59 0.18
CA PHE A 68 -2.33 -13.97 0.35
C PHE A 68 -1.24 -14.01 1.42
N ALA A 69 -1.48 -14.71 2.51
CA ALA A 69 -0.61 -14.75 3.69
C ALA A 69 -0.62 -16.15 4.31
N GLU A 70 0.15 -17.05 3.75
CA GLU A 70 0.27 -18.42 4.24
C GLU A 70 0.96 -18.46 5.62
N PRO A 71 0.85 -19.54 6.37
CA PRO A 71 1.59 -19.71 7.62
C PRO A 71 3.09 -19.44 7.46
N GLY A 72 3.62 -18.55 8.31
CA GLY A 72 5.02 -18.09 8.22
C GLY A 72 5.25 -16.93 7.23
N ARG A 73 4.21 -16.44 6.56
CA ARG A 73 4.28 -15.32 5.61
C ARG A 73 3.19 -14.26 5.90
N ALA A 74 3.07 -13.90 7.17
CA ALA A 74 2.03 -13.00 7.64
C ALA A 74 2.04 -11.64 6.93
N ILE A 75 0.86 -11.03 6.84
CA ILE A 75 0.68 -9.63 6.47
C ILE A 75 0.20 -8.88 7.72
N THR A 76 1.01 -7.93 8.18
CA THR A 76 0.69 -7.03 9.28
C THR A 76 0.34 -5.64 8.75
N LEU A 77 -0.79 -5.07 9.19
CA LEU A 77 -1.24 -3.72 8.84
C LEU A 77 -1.47 -2.91 10.11
N GLY A 78 -0.74 -1.81 10.26
CA GLY A 78 -0.86 -0.87 11.38
C GLY A 78 -2.08 0.03 11.29
N GLU A 79 -2.36 0.76 12.38
CA GLU A 79 -3.51 1.64 12.53
C GLU A 79 -3.64 2.67 11.40
N GLU A 80 -4.87 2.99 11.03
CA GLU A 80 -5.23 3.98 10.01
C GLU A 80 -4.60 3.74 8.64
N SER A 81 -4.09 2.52 8.40
CA SER A 81 -3.58 2.11 7.10
C SER A 81 -4.68 1.55 6.22
N PHE A 82 -4.49 1.61 4.91
CA PHE A 82 -5.47 1.06 3.99
C PHE A 82 -4.88 0.37 2.77
N VAL A 83 -5.65 -0.59 2.25
CA VAL A 83 -5.42 -1.25 0.97
C VAL A 83 -6.62 -0.98 0.06
N ALA A 84 -6.37 -0.29 -1.06
CA ALA A 84 -7.41 0.06 -2.04
C ALA A 84 -7.74 -1.09 -3.00
N ALA A 85 -8.71 -0.85 -3.90
CA ALA A 85 -9.19 -1.83 -4.88
C ALA A 85 -8.07 -2.34 -5.81
N ASN A 86 -8.22 -3.58 -6.25
CA ASN A 86 -7.34 -4.24 -7.24
C ASN A 86 -5.85 -4.30 -6.83
N CYS A 87 -5.56 -4.22 -5.53
CA CYS A 87 -4.24 -4.50 -5.02
C CYS A 87 -4.01 -6.00 -4.90
N PHE A 88 -2.79 -6.46 -5.19
CA PHE A 88 -2.29 -7.80 -4.92
C PHE A 88 -1.21 -7.70 -3.85
N LEU A 89 -1.43 -8.33 -2.70
CA LEU A 89 -0.49 -8.38 -1.58
C LEU A 89 -0.19 -9.83 -1.25
N HIS A 90 1.08 -10.21 -1.34
CA HIS A 90 1.56 -11.55 -0.98
C HIS A 90 2.63 -11.43 0.11
N GLY A 91 2.39 -12.03 1.26
CA GLY A 91 3.30 -11.98 2.41
C GLY A 91 4.69 -12.57 2.17
N PRO A 92 5.64 -12.35 3.07
CA PRO A 92 5.48 -11.60 4.32
C PRO A 92 5.54 -10.09 4.08
N LEU A 93 4.61 -9.34 4.67
CA LEU A 93 4.56 -7.89 4.59
C LEU A 93 4.35 -7.30 6.00
N THR A 94 5.19 -6.33 6.37
CA THR A 94 5.00 -5.55 7.60
C THR A 94 4.75 -4.10 7.22
N ILE A 95 3.53 -3.63 7.44
CA ILE A 95 3.07 -2.30 7.04
C ILE A 95 2.74 -1.50 8.29
N GLY A 96 3.39 -0.36 8.43
CA GLY A 96 3.25 0.54 9.57
C GLY A 96 1.89 1.23 9.66
N ARG A 97 1.81 2.27 10.51
CA ARG A 97 0.59 3.07 10.73
C ARG A 97 0.41 4.13 9.65
N GLU A 98 -0.83 4.51 9.39
CA GLU A 98 -1.16 5.59 8.45
C GLU A 98 -0.57 5.39 7.04
N VAL A 99 -0.35 4.14 6.64
CA VAL A 99 0.18 3.81 5.30
C VAL A 99 -0.97 3.73 4.29
N ALA A 100 -0.78 4.40 3.16
CA ALA A 100 -1.73 4.39 2.06
C ALA A 100 -1.23 3.49 0.92
N ILE A 101 -1.92 2.38 0.64
CA ILE A 101 -1.69 1.55 -0.56
C ILE A 101 -2.84 1.80 -1.52
N ASN A 102 -2.60 2.63 -2.54
CA ASN A 102 -3.62 2.99 -3.52
C ASN A 102 -3.84 1.88 -4.55
N HIS A 103 -4.91 2.02 -5.34
CA HIS A 103 -5.43 0.96 -6.20
C HIS A 103 -4.42 0.40 -7.22
N GLY A 104 -4.55 -0.89 -7.50
CA GLY A 104 -3.77 -1.56 -8.53
C GLY A 104 -2.29 -1.79 -8.17
N CYS A 105 -1.90 -1.63 -6.90
CA CYS A 105 -0.55 -1.95 -6.46
C CYS A 105 -0.33 -3.46 -6.39
N SER A 106 0.91 -3.89 -6.65
CA SER A 106 1.33 -5.29 -6.53
C SER A 106 2.57 -5.37 -5.63
N LEU A 107 2.42 -6.02 -4.48
CA LEU A 107 3.45 -6.21 -3.47
C LEU A 107 3.65 -7.70 -3.23
N ASP A 108 4.83 -8.22 -3.56
CA ASP A 108 5.19 -9.61 -3.27
C ASP A 108 6.44 -9.66 -2.37
N GLY A 109 6.26 -10.15 -1.17
CA GLY A 109 7.30 -10.19 -0.13
C GLY A 109 8.41 -11.22 -0.38
N GLY A 110 8.26 -12.12 -1.36
CA GLY A 110 9.24 -13.19 -1.57
C GLY A 110 9.47 -14.03 -0.30
N LYS A 111 10.71 -14.36 0.02
CA LYS A 111 11.07 -15.04 1.29
C LYS A 111 11.46 -14.04 2.39
N ALA A 112 12.11 -12.94 2.02
CA ALA A 112 12.69 -12.00 2.98
C ALA A 112 11.72 -10.92 3.45
N GLY A 113 10.64 -10.69 2.70
CA GLY A 113 9.57 -9.77 3.07
C GLY A 113 9.76 -8.34 2.57
N ILE A 114 8.70 -7.56 2.76
CA ILE A 114 8.68 -6.11 2.54
C ILE A 114 8.29 -5.44 3.86
N THR A 115 9.08 -4.44 4.27
CA THR A 115 8.72 -3.57 5.40
C THR A 115 8.44 -2.17 4.88
N ILE A 116 7.36 -1.54 5.39
CA ILE A 116 6.94 -0.19 5.01
C ILE A 116 6.71 0.60 6.29
N GLY A 117 7.48 1.65 6.47
CA GLY A 117 7.39 2.53 7.64
C GLY A 117 6.14 3.41 7.65
N ASP A 118 5.85 3.94 8.82
CA ASP A 118 4.67 4.76 9.11
C ASP A 118 4.50 5.94 8.12
N GLN A 119 3.27 6.34 7.88
CA GLN A 119 2.89 7.53 7.10
C GLN A 119 3.33 7.50 5.63
N THR A 120 3.78 6.36 5.12
CA THR A 120 4.19 6.20 3.73
C THR A 120 2.98 6.20 2.79
N ARG A 121 3.11 6.88 1.66
CA ARG A 121 2.09 7.00 0.62
C ARG A 121 2.53 6.27 -0.64
N ILE A 122 1.90 5.16 -0.94
CA ILE A 122 2.11 4.38 -2.16
C ILE A 122 1.00 4.72 -3.14
N ALA A 123 1.34 5.40 -4.23
CA ALA A 123 0.39 5.77 -5.27
C ALA A 123 -0.06 4.54 -6.06
N ASN A 124 -1.00 4.74 -6.96
CA ASN A 124 -1.57 3.65 -7.76
C ASN A 124 -0.55 2.95 -8.67
N GLN A 125 -0.79 1.64 -8.90
CA GLN A 125 -0.01 0.80 -9.82
C GLN A 125 1.49 0.66 -9.48
N VAL A 126 1.89 0.89 -8.24
CA VAL A 126 3.25 0.64 -7.75
C VAL A 126 3.51 -0.87 -7.67
N LYS A 127 4.74 -1.27 -7.99
CA LYS A 127 5.20 -2.66 -7.98
C LYS A 127 6.40 -2.81 -7.05
N LEU A 128 6.25 -3.62 -6.00
CA LEU A 128 7.31 -3.98 -5.07
C LEU A 128 7.49 -5.50 -5.11
N TYR A 129 8.61 -5.97 -5.64
CA TYR A 129 8.89 -7.39 -5.74
C TYR A 129 10.19 -7.71 -5.00
N ALA A 130 10.06 -8.38 -3.85
CA ALA A 130 11.16 -8.72 -2.97
C ALA A 130 11.79 -10.07 -3.32
N PHE A 131 11.88 -10.38 -4.61
CA PHE A 131 12.63 -11.52 -5.13
C PHE A 131 13.02 -11.32 -6.60
N ASP A 132 14.06 -12.02 -7.03
CA ASP A 132 14.51 -12.14 -8.42
C ASP A 132 14.65 -13.62 -8.79
N HIS A 133 14.42 -13.98 -10.05
CA HIS A 133 14.76 -15.30 -10.58
C HIS A 133 16.27 -15.45 -10.78
N GLY A 134 16.78 -16.69 -10.68
CA GLY A 134 18.12 -17.00 -11.17
C GLY A 134 18.21 -16.79 -12.68
N MET A 135 19.34 -16.24 -13.16
CA MET A 135 19.53 -15.86 -14.56
C MET A 135 20.80 -16.46 -15.17
N ALA A 136 21.32 -17.54 -14.59
CA ALA A 136 22.49 -18.24 -15.15
C ALA A 136 22.14 -18.85 -16.51
N PRO A 137 23.03 -18.82 -17.52
CA PRO A 137 22.72 -19.25 -18.88
C PRO A 137 22.77 -20.77 -19.07
N ASP A 138 23.25 -21.51 -18.07
CA ASP A 138 23.48 -22.96 -18.13
C ASP A 138 22.22 -23.80 -17.92
N MET A 139 21.13 -23.18 -17.43
CA MET A 139 19.85 -23.86 -17.28
C MET A 139 18.65 -22.91 -17.48
N PRO A 140 17.47 -23.46 -17.83
CA PRO A 140 16.24 -22.66 -17.96
C PRO A 140 15.89 -21.91 -16.67
N ILE A 141 15.34 -20.69 -16.79
CA ILE A 141 15.00 -19.82 -15.65
C ILE A 141 14.07 -20.53 -14.67
N TYR A 142 13.06 -21.29 -15.15
CA TYR A 142 12.09 -21.96 -14.25
C TYR A 142 12.70 -23.08 -13.38
N GLN A 143 13.89 -23.56 -13.73
CA GLN A 143 14.63 -24.56 -12.94
C GLN A 143 15.58 -23.93 -11.92
N GLN A 144 15.78 -22.62 -12.00
CA GLN A 144 16.67 -21.90 -11.09
C GLN A 144 15.94 -21.43 -9.84
N SER A 145 16.64 -21.46 -8.70
CA SER A 145 16.10 -20.95 -7.45
C SER A 145 15.91 -19.44 -7.49
N ASN A 146 14.82 -18.96 -6.90
CA ASN A 146 14.60 -17.54 -6.65
C ASN A 146 15.53 -17.04 -5.53
N ARG A 147 15.97 -15.80 -5.66
CA ARG A 147 16.69 -15.06 -4.62
C ARG A 147 15.75 -14.02 -4.04
N SER A 148 15.80 -13.85 -2.72
CA SER A 148 14.99 -12.85 -2.01
C SER A 148 15.85 -12.24 -0.91
N LYS A 149 16.03 -10.92 -0.97
CA LYS A 149 16.77 -10.11 0.02
C LYS A 149 15.84 -9.21 0.81
N GLY A 150 14.65 -8.99 0.30
CA GLY A 150 13.66 -8.12 0.90
C GLY A 150 13.72 -6.68 0.39
N ILE A 151 12.68 -5.91 0.73
CA ILE A 151 12.59 -4.47 0.48
C ILE A 151 12.29 -3.78 1.81
N ALA A 152 13.07 -2.74 2.14
CA ALA A 152 12.84 -1.91 3.31
C ALA A 152 12.49 -0.48 2.88
N ILE A 153 11.33 0.02 3.28
CA ILE A 153 10.88 1.38 2.99
C ILE A 153 10.69 2.11 4.32
N GLY A 154 11.34 3.24 4.47
CA GLY A 154 11.29 4.09 5.65
C GLY A 154 9.91 4.75 5.87
N LYS A 155 9.84 5.62 6.87
CA LYS A 155 8.64 6.40 7.21
C LYS A 155 8.51 7.65 6.33
N ASP A 156 7.25 8.13 6.17
CA ASP A 156 6.92 9.35 5.43
C ASP A 156 7.53 9.39 4.02
N VAL A 157 7.58 8.23 3.36
CA VAL A 157 8.03 8.07 1.96
C VAL A 157 6.85 8.29 1.01
N TRP A 158 7.09 8.97 -0.11
CA TRP A 158 6.12 9.01 -1.20
C TRP A 158 6.62 8.23 -2.40
N ILE A 159 5.90 7.18 -2.79
CA ILE A 159 6.16 6.40 -4.01
C ILE A 159 5.12 6.79 -5.05
N GLY A 160 5.57 7.43 -6.12
CA GLY A 160 4.75 7.91 -7.23
C GLY A 160 4.13 6.78 -8.06
N ALA A 161 3.03 7.09 -8.75
CA ALA A 161 2.27 6.12 -9.53
C ALA A 161 3.13 5.37 -10.55
N GLY A 162 2.90 4.06 -10.68
CA GLY A 162 3.59 3.20 -11.64
C GLY A 162 5.07 2.94 -11.33
N ALA A 163 5.61 3.46 -10.22
CA ALA A 163 7.00 3.20 -9.86
C ALA A 163 7.21 1.71 -9.51
N GLY A 164 8.44 1.23 -9.73
CA GLY A 164 8.87 -0.11 -9.39
C GLY A 164 10.06 -0.11 -8.43
N VAL A 165 10.09 -1.05 -7.51
CA VAL A 165 11.23 -1.30 -6.62
C VAL A 165 11.59 -2.78 -6.70
N ARG A 166 12.85 -3.07 -7.01
CA ARG A 166 13.35 -4.44 -7.09
C ARG A 166 13.80 -4.98 -5.73
N ASP A 167 14.04 -6.28 -5.70
CA ASP A 167 14.59 -6.99 -4.53
C ASP A 167 15.90 -6.39 -4.01
N GLY A 168 16.06 -6.41 -2.69
CA GLY A 168 17.28 -6.01 -1.97
C GLY A 168 17.48 -4.50 -1.85
N ILE A 169 16.43 -3.68 -2.01
CA ILE A 169 16.51 -2.22 -1.95
C ILE A 169 16.06 -1.70 -0.59
N ALA A 170 16.80 -0.73 -0.07
CA ALA A 170 16.42 0.11 1.05
C ALA A 170 16.08 1.53 0.56
N ILE A 171 14.92 2.05 0.98
CA ILE A 171 14.49 3.43 0.75
C ILE A 171 14.45 4.13 2.10
N GLY A 172 15.26 5.17 2.24
CA GLY A 172 15.39 5.93 3.48
C GLY A 172 14.14 6.74 3.83
N ASP A 173 14.10 7.23 5.07
CA ASP A 173 13.02 8.05 5.60
C ASP A 173 12.82 9.32 4.75
N HIS A 174 11.57 9.74 4.61
CA HIS A 174 11.21 10.99 3.94
C HIS A 174 11.57 11.07 2.46
N ALA A 175 11.99 9.97 1.82
CA ALA A 175 12.34 9.95 0.40
C ALA A 175 11.12 10.11 -0.51
N VAL A 176 11.37 10.54 -1.74
CA VAL A 176 10.36 10.66 -2.80
C VAL A 176 10.81 9.89 -4.03
N ILE A 177 10.01 8.93 -4.45
CA ILE A 177 10.18 8.18 -5.69
C ILE A 177 9.21 8.76 -6.71
N ALA A 178 9.70 9.33 -7.78
CA ALA A 178 8.87 9.94 -8.81
C ALA A 178 8.03 8.90 -9.57
N MET A 179 6.96 9.36 -10.21
CA MET A 179 6.10 8.52 -11.06
C MET A 179 6.92 7.77 -12.11
N ASN A 180 6.61 6.48 -12.33
CA ASN A 180 7.25 5.59 -13.30
C ASN A 180 8.78 5.40 -13.10
N ALA A 181 9.32 5.76 -11.93
CA ALA A 181 10.72 5.48 -11.64
C ALA A 181 10.94 3.99 -11.36
N MET A 182 12.09 3.45 -11.81
CA MET A 182 12.52 2.08 -11.48
C MET A 182 13.71 2.12 -10.53
N VAL A 183 13.44 1.82 -9.26
CA VAL A 183 14.46 1.87 -8.20
C VAL A 183 15.29 0.58 -8.21
N THR A 184 16.56 0.72 -8.54
CA THR A 184 17.52 -0.39 -8.68
C THR A 184 18.70 -0.29 -7.71
N ARG A 185 18.74 0.75 -6.89
CA ARG A 185 19.76 1.01 -5.86
C ARG A 185 19.09 1.65 -4.65
N ASP A 186 19.73 1.53 -3.49
CA ASP A 186 19.27 2.18 -2.27
C ASP A 186 19.07 3.69 -2.46
N VAL A 187 18.06 4.21 -1.79
CA VAL A 187 17.67 5.63 -1.83
C VAL A 187 17.94 6.24 -0.46
N PRO A 188 18.79 7.28 -0.37
CA PRO A 188 19.06 7.95 0.90
C PRO A 188 17.82 8.65 1.48
N ASP A 189 17.88 8.94 2.79
CA ASP A 189 16.88 9.79 3.45
C ASP A 189 16.71 11.12 2.71
N TYR A 190 15.47 11.59 2.61
CA TYR A 190 15.08 12.84 1.95
C TYR A 190 15.39 12.93 0.45
N ALA A 191 16.04 11.95 -0.16
CA ALA A 191 16.35 12.01 -1.58
C ALA A 191 15.07 11.99 -2.43
N ILE A 192 15.10 12.77 -3.52
CA ILE A 192 14.11 12.72 -4.59
C ILE A 192 14.73 12.00 -5.76
N VAL A 193 14.17 10.87 -6.17
CA VAL A 193 14.69 10.06 -7.28
C VAL A 193 13.69 9.93 -8.42
N ALA A 194 14.19 9.89 -9.66
CA ALA A 194 13.35 9.75 -10.86
C ALA A 194 14.08 8.97 -11.97
N GLY A 195 13.31 8.46 -12.91
CA GLY A 195 13.79 7.82 -14.13
C GLY A 195 13.88 6.30 -14.05
N ASN A 196 14.31 5.68 -15.15
CA ASN A 196 14.57 4.25 -15.28
C ASN A 196 15.93 4.02 -15.95
N PRO A 197 16.97 3.58 -15.21
CA PRO A 197 16.99 3.39 -13.77
C PRO A 197 16.87 4.71 -12.99
N ALA A 198 16.28 4.66 -11.78
CA ALA A 198 16.11 5.85 -10.95
C ALA A 198 17.46 6.44 -10.50
N LYS A 199 17.55 7.77 -10.54
CA LYS A 199 18.70 8.55 -10.10
C LYS A 199 18.23 9.67 -9.18
N VAL A 200 19.08 10.08 -8.24
CA VAL A 200 18.82 11.24 -7.37
C VAL A 200 18.77 12.50 -8.26
N ILE A 201 17.69 13.26 -8.15
CA ILE A 201 17.42 14.50 -8.87
C ILE A 201 17.22 15.70 -7.94
N GLY A 202 17.23 15.48 -6.63
CA GLY A 202 17.06 16.53 -5.63
C GLY A 202 16.96 16.01 -4.22
N ASP A 203 16.77 16.93 -3.30
CA ASP A 203 16.55 16.67 -1.89
C ASP A 203 15.22 17.30 -1.45
N ARG A 204 14.45 16.59 -0.63
CA ARG A 204 13.16 17.07 -0.15
C ARG A 204 13.29 18.29 0.77
N ARG A 205 14.42 18.42 1.47
CA ARG A 205 14.71 19.54 2.38
C ARG A 205 14.89 20.88 1.64
N ASP A 206 15.23 20.82 0.35
CA ASP A 206 15.35 22.00 -0.51
C ASP A 206 13.99 22.50 -1.04
N LYS A 207 12.89 21.80 -0.73
CA LYS A 207 11.56 22.22 -1.17
C LYS A 207 11.01 23.29 -0.24
N PRO A 208 10.20 24.23 -0.77
CA PRO A 208 9.57 25.24 0.05
C PRO A 208 8.64 24.60 1.10
N ILE A 209 8.45 25.30 2.20
CA ILE A 209 7.53 24.87 3.28
C ILE A 209 6.17 24.50 2.67
N GLY A 210 5.70 23.30 3.02
CA GLY A 210 4.50 22.73 2.43
C GLY A 210 3.26 23.60 2.63
N TYR A 211 2.46 23.70 1.60
CA TYR A 211 1.14 24.33 1.64
C TYR A 211 0.24 23.53 2.61
N ARG A 212 -0.18 24.18 3.71
CA ARG A 212 -1.25 23.66 4.55
C ARG A 212 -2.55 24.30 4.09
N GLU A 213 -3.41 23.53 3.44
CA GLU A 213 -4.79 23.95 3.28
C GLU A 213 -5.37 24.26 4.67
N LYS A 214 -5.88 25.48 4.85
CA LYS A 214 -6.79 25.74 5.97
C LYS A 214 -7.91 24.72 5.78
N THR A 215 -8.11 23.84 6.76
CA THR A 215 -9.26 22.95 6.83
C THR A 215 -10.53 23.82 6.91
N THR A 216 -10.93 24.37 5.79
CA THR A 216 -12.29 24.86 5.62
C THR A 216 -13.15 23.62 5.55
N GLY A 217 -14.00 23.46 6.57
CA GLY A 217 -14.89 22.31 6.69
C GLY A 217 -15.48 21.96 5.34
N ILE A 218 -15.36 20.68 4.99
CA ILE A 218 -15.93 20.16 3.77
C ILE A 218 -17.42 20.21 3.95
N VAL A 219 -17.96 21.02 3.09
CA VAL A 219 -19.30 21.12 2.51
C VAL A 219 -20.22 19.97 2.88
N ASP A 220 -21.40 20.35 3.33
CA ASP A 220 -22.62 19.60 3.63
C ASP A 220 -23.04 18.61 2.55
#